data_1d56a5e015a8cf7c9247271999449a66
#
_entry.id   1d56a5e015a8cf7c9247271999449a66
#
_cell.length_a   1.000
_cell.length_b   1.000
_cell.length_c   1.000
_cell.angle_alpha   90.00
_cell.angle_beta   90.00
_cell.angle_gamma   90.00
#
_symmetry.space_group_name_H-M   'P 1'
#
loop_
_entity.id
_entity.type
_entity.pdbx_description
1 polymer ?
#
loop_
_entity_poly.entity_id
_entity_poly.type
_entity_poly.pdbx_seq_one_letter_code
_entity_poly.pdbx_strand_id
1 'polypeptide(L)'
;MKIRFFSDAYKSKRASHRLRGDVTCQALLEQGYDAKILTDWSEVDADTIVIFLKRSSVASIQRARDQGAKTIYDLCDNKFEEKGEYEPCCQLADLVSVNSVNMGISTKNFTGKNSIVMPDPYERPKLSPRFAPGVDINLLWFGSQSSFKFLPILEVWSRLEKEIGNYCYTMISAKTDRVLGKFKLRQAKGAVSGINFDRLDMREWSWELQGQLLEQTDIVLMPVLTENPRTDTKSANRLIDSLISGRFVITTPLHSYLEFAPYTWQGDYIEGIQWARNNPEQVLDMVTQGQKYVEDNYSARVLSKRFIEEVIDQLRK
;
A
#
# COMPACT_ATOMS: atom_id res chain seq x y z
N MET A 1 -29.25 5.97 7.39
CA MET A 1 -28.24 4.92 7.13
C MET A 1 -26.95 5.29 7.85
N LYS A 2 -26.46 4.40 8.67
CA LYS A 2 -25.24 4.52 9.47
C LYS A 2 -24.15 3.65 8.84
N ILE A 3 -22.92 4.15 8.72
CA ILE A 3 -21.77 3.40 8.22
C ILE A 3 -20.78 3.24 9.39
N ARG A 4 -20.43 2.00 9.72
CA ARG A 4 -19.59 1.69 10.88
C ARG A 4 -18.40 0.82 10.44
N PHE A 5 -17.18 1.30 10.70
CA PHE A 5 -15.95 0.55 10.42
C PHE A 5 -15.50 -0.19 11.68
N PHE A 6 -15.26 -1.48 11.56
CA PHE A 6 -14.93 -2.34 12.70
C PHE A 6 -13.75 -3.28 12.41
N SER A 7 -12.99 -3.60 13.44
CA SER A 7 -12.07 -4.72 13.49
C SER A 7 -11.86 -5.15 14.94
N ASP A 8 -11.84 -6.46 15.22
CA ASP A 8 -11.59 -6.98 16.58
C ASP A 8 -10.24 -6.53 17.17
N ALA A 9 -9.30 -6.13 16.33
CA ALA A 9 -7.98 -5.66 16.74
C ALA A 9 -7.63 -4.32 16.08
N TYR A 10 -8.57 -3.36 16.13
CA TYR A 10 -8.38 -2.05 15.51
C TYR A 10 -7.18 -1.30 16.09
N LYS A 11 -6.34 -0.76 15.21
CA LYS A 11 -5.16 0.05 15.55
C LYS A 11 -4.89 1.05 14.44
N SER A 12 -5.16 2.33 14.65
CA SER A 12 -4.95 3.41 13.68
C SER A 12 -3.52 3.49 13.13
N LYS A 13 -2.53 3.05 13.90
CA LYS A 13 -1.13 2.98 13.43
C LYS A 13 -0.87 1.94 12.33
N ARG A 14 -1.80 1.01 12.08
CA ARG A 14 -1.67 0.05 10.98
C ARG A 14 -2.19 0.66 9.69
N ALA A 15 -1.39 0.62 8.62
CA ALA A 15 -1.77 1.18 7.33
C ALA A 15 -3.14 0.69 6.84
N SER A 16 -3.45 -0.61 6.98
CA SER A 16 -4.74 -1.15 6.58
C SER A 16 -5.93 -0.57 7.35
N HIS A 17 -5.80 -0.32 8.65
CA HIS A 17 -6.88 0.31 9.43
C HIS A 17 -6.94 1.81 9.16
N ARG A 18 -5.80 2.47 9.03
CA ARG A 18 -5.72 3.91 8.74
C ARG A 18 -6.30 4.23 7.37
N LEU A 19 -5.83 3.58 6.30
CA LEU A 19 -6.27 3.86 4.93
C LEU A 19 -7.73 3.45 4.70
N ARG A 20 -8.08 2.24 5.08
CA ARG A 20 -9.40 1.67 4.81
C ARG A 20 -10.45 1.98 5.88
N GLY A 21 -10.01 2.35 7.08
CA GLY A 21 -10.87 2.79 8.19
C GLY A 21 -10.85 4.30 8.36
N ASP A 22 -9.80 4.84 9.00
CA ASP A 22 -9.77 6.24 9.43
C ASP A 22 -9.93 7.22 8.24
N VAL A 23 -9.11 7.06 7.17
CA VAL A 23 -9.12 7.97 6.01
C VAL A 23 -10.45 7.87 5.25
N THR A 24 -10.95 6.67 5.01
CA THR A 24 -12.23 6.47 4.30
C THR A 24 -13.41 6.96 5.14
N CYS A 25 -13.42 6.70 6.45
CA CYS A 25 -14.43 7.18 7.37
C CYS A 25 -14.50 8.70 7.38
N GLN A 26 -13.35 9.38 7.51
CA GLN A 26 -13.28 10.84 7.49
C GLN A 26 -13.80 11.42 6.18
N ALA A 27 -13.41 10.84 5.04
CA ALA A 27 -13.86 11.29 3.72
C ALA A 27 -15.38 11.11 3.52
N LEU A 28 -15.99 10.08 4.11
CA LEU A 28 -17.45 9.89 4.11
C LEU A 28 -18.14 10.92 4.99
N LEU A 29 -17.60 11.24 6.17
CA LEU A 29 -18.11 12.30 7.05
C LEU A 29 -18.13 13.66 6.34
N GLU A 30 -17.03 14.01 5.67
CA GLU A 30 -16.91 15.25 4.90
C GLU A 30 -17.91 15.34 3.74
N GLN A 31 -18.41 14.21 3.25
CA GLN A 31 -19.48 14.11 2.24
C GLN A 31 -20.89 14.04 2.85
N GLY A 32 -21.01 14.17 4.17
CA GLY A 32 -22.30 14.23 4.87
C GLY A 32 -22.90 12.87 5.25
N TYR A 33 -22.12 11.78 5.16
CA TYR A 33 -22.58 10.46 5.63
C TYR A 33 -22.36 10.29 7.14
N ASP A 34 -23.26 9.59 7.82
CA ASP A 34 -23.07 9.18 9.21
C ASP A 34 -22.09 8.00 9.27
N ALA A 35 -20.80 8.30 9.25
CA ALA A 35 -19.71 7.31 9.24
C ALA A 35 -18.85 7.45 10.50
N LYS A 36 -18.47 6.32 11.13
CA LYS A 36 -17.51 6.30 12.25
C LYS A 36 -16.88 4.93 12.48
N ILE A 37 -15.78 4.94 13.24
CA ILE A 37 -15.19 3.70 13.78
C ILE A 37 -16.13 3.20 14.89
N LEU A 38 -16.57 1.94 14.78
CA LEU A 38 -17.46 1.31 15.75
C LEU A 38 -16.69 0.94 17.02
N THR A 39 -17.12 1.51 18.13
CA THR A 39 -16.62 1.20 19.48
C THR A 39 -17.71 0.68 20.40
N ASP A 40 -18.97 0.98 20.11
CA ASP A 40 -20.13 0.55 20.88
C ASP A 40 -21.16 -0.16 19.98
N TRP A 41 -21.41 -1.42 20.26
CA TRP A 41 -22.34 -2.26 19.51
C TRP A 41 -23.82 -1.89 19.75
N SER A 42 -24.13 -1.12 20.76
CA SER A 42 -25.52 -0.61 20.97
C SER A 42 -25.98 0.33 19.86
N GLU A 43 -25.07 0.84 19.04
CA GLU A 43 -25.36 1.72 17.91
C GLU A 43 -25.73 1.00 16.62
N VAL A 44 -25.57 -0.32 16.60
CA VAL A 44 -25.82 -1.16 15.42
C VAL A 44 -27.28 -1.60 15.41
N ASP A 45 -27.95 -1.37 14.29
CA ASP A 45 -29.35 -1.73 14.05
C ASP A 45 -29.57 -2.03 12.55
N ALA A 46 -30.82 -2.22 12.15
CA ALA A 46 -31.18 -2.54 10.77
C ALA A 46 -30.90 -1.41 9.76
N ASP A 47 -30.69 -0.16 10.22
CA ASP A 47 -30.28 0.97 9.37
C ASP A 47 -28.75 1.11 9.28
N THR A 48 -28.00 0.15 9.82
CA THR A 48 -26.53 0.17 9.89
C THR A 48 -25.91 -0.73 8.84
N ILE A 49 -24.84 -0.25 8.22
CA ILE A 49 -23.89 -1.06 7.42
C ILE A 49 -22.59 -1.14 8.20
N VAL A 50 -22.14 -2.36 8.53
CA VAL A 50 -20.89 -2.59 9.25
C VAL A 50 -19.84 -3.11 8.26
N ILE A 51 -18.72 -2.36 8.16
CA ILE A 51 -17.56 -2.70 7.33
C ILE A 51 -16.51 -3.33 8.22
N PHE A 52 -16.31 -4.62 8.07
CA PHE A 52 -15.39 -5.43 8.85
C PHE A 52 -14.01 -5.41 8.20
N LEU A 53 -13.08 -4.68 8.79
CA LEU A 53 -11.72 -4.57 8.28
C LEU A 53 -10.91 -5.82 8.67
N LYS A 54 -10.18 -6.35 7.74
CA LYS A 54 -9.15 -7.40 7.74
C LYS A 54 -9.07 -8.39 8.93
N ARG A 55 -9.18 -7.97 10.17
CA ARG A 55 -9.02 -8.80 11.38
C ARG A 55 -10.31 -8.86 12.19
N SER A 56 -11.37 -9.19 11.52
CA SER A 56 -12.65 -9.42 12.16
C SER A 56 -12.96 -10.91 12.22
N SER A 57 -13.69 -11.33 13.24
CA SER A 57 -14.09 -12.71 13.48
C SER A 57 -15.47 -12.99 12.90
N VAL A 58 -15.76 -14.27 12.67
CA VAL A 58 -17.10 -14.75 12.33
C VAL A 58 -18.12 -14.31 13.38
N ALA A 59 -17.76 -14.38 14.68
CA ALA A 59 -18.64 -13.97 15.78
C ALA A 59 -19.03 -12.48 15.69
N SER A 60 -18.10 -11.60 15.32
CA SER A 60 -18.37 -10.18 15.16
C SER A 60 -19.32 -9.89 13.98
N ILE A 61 -19.12 -10.58 12.83
CA ILE A 61 -20.00 -10.45 11.68
C ILE A 61 -21.39 -10.99 12.01
N GLN A 62 -21.48 -12.15 12.67
CA GLN A 62 -22.77 -12.73 13.09
C GLN A 62 -23.51 -11.79 14.04
N ARG A 63 -22.80 -11.18 15.00
CA ARG A 63 -23.38 -10.19 15.91
C ARG A 63 -24.05 -9.03 15.18
N ALA A 64 -23.40 -8.47 14.16
CA ALA A 64 -23.99 -7.39 13.37
C ALA A 64 -25.26 -7.85 12.65
N ARG A 65 -25.22 -9.06 12.06
CA ARG A 65 -26.36 -9.65 11.36
C ARG A 65 -27.54 -9.93 12.30
N ASP A 66 -27.27 -10.40 13.51
CA ASP A 66 -28.31 -10.65 14.55
C ASP A 66 -29.00 -9.34 14.98
N GLN A 67 -28.30 -8.19 14.86
CA GLN A 67 -28.84 -6.85 15.06
C GLN A 67 -29.55 -6.28 13.82
N GLY A 68 -29.62 -7.05 12.73
CA GLY A 68 -30.27 -6.66 11.46
C GLY A 68 -29.40 -5.84 10.52
N ALA A 69 -28.15 -5.56 10.88
CA ALA A 69 -27.25 -4.76 10.05
C ALA A 69 -26.81 -5.50 8.78
N LYS A 70 -26.55 -4.75 7.72
CA LYS A 70 -25.84 -5.24 6.54
C LYS A 70 -24.34 -5.28 6.79
N THR A 71 -23.66 -6.23 6.17
CA THR A 71 -22.25 -6.52 6.46
C THR A 71 -21.38 -6.55 5.22
N ILE A 72 -20.23 -5.88 5.29
CA ILE A 72 -19.19 -5.90 4.26
C ILE A 72 -17.91 -6.42 4.91
N TYR A 73 -17.29 -7.45 4.33
CA TYR A 73 -15.96 -7.90 4.76
C TYR A 73 -14.89 -7.36 3.84
N ASP A 74 -13.97 -6.56 4.38
CA ASP A 74 -12.97 -5.80 3.63
C ASP A 74 -11.56 -6.40 3.78
N LEU A 75 -10.99 -6.90 2.68
CA LEU A 75 -9.74 -7.62 2.64
C LEU A 75 -8.64 -6.84 1.90
N CYS A 76 -7.45 -6.82 2.52
CA CYS A 76 -6.26 -6.18 1.93
C CYS A 76 -4.98 -7.03 1.99
N ASP A 77 -5.05 -8.25 2.50
CA ASP A 77 -3.94 -9.22 2.50
C ASP A 77 -4.46 -10.61 2.17
N ASN A 78 -3.74 -11.32 1.30
CA ASN A 78 -4.02 -12.73 1.02
C ASN A 78 -3.48 -13.62 2.16
N LYS A 79 -4.39 -14.14 2.97
CA LYS A 79 -4.12 -15.01 4.11
C LYS A 79 -5.01 -16.25 4.13
N PHE A 80 -5.60 -16.60 3.02
CA PHE A 80 -6.50 -17.75 2.94
C PHE A 80 -5.84 -19.08 3.29
N GLU A 81 -4.53 -19.21 3.01
CA GLU A 81 -3.76 -20.40 3.38
C GLU A 81 -3.34 -20.45 4.87
N GLU A 82 -3.47 -19.34 5.60
CA GLU A 82 -3.21 -19.33 7.04
C GLU A 82 -4.43 -19.89 7.79
N LYS A 83 -4.18 -20.56 8.90
CA LYS A 83 -5.28 -20.93 9.81
C LYS A 83 -5.94 -19.65 10.34
N GLY A 84 -7.19 -19.41 9.94
CA GLY A 84 -7.93 -18.22 10.34
C GLY A 84 -9.34 -18.21 9.79
N GLU A 85 -10.06 -17.12 10.04
CA GLU A 85 -11.47 -16.96 9.73
C GLU A 85 -11.74 -16.21 8.41
N TYR A 86 -10.75 -16.06 7.53
CA TYR A 86 -10.92 -15.27 6.30
C TYR A 86 -12.01 -15.82 5.38
N GLU A 87 -11.98 -17.12 5.09
CA GLU A 87 -12.99 -17.77 4.26
C GLU A 87 -14.37 -17.76 4.93
N PRO A 88 -14.54 -18.22 6.20
CA PRO A 88 -15.83 -18.16 6.89
C PRO A 88 -16.40 -16.72 6.99
N CYS A 89 -15.56 -15.72 7.22
CA CYS A 89 -15.98 -14.32 7.23
C CYS A 89 -16.48 -13.88 5.86
N CYS A 90 -15.79 -14.25 4.77
CA CYS A 90 -16.26 -13.98 3.41
C CYS A 90 -17.61 -14.63 3.14
N GLN A 91 -17.80 -15.89 3.58
CA GLN A 91 -19.07 -16.60 3.36
C GLN A 91 -20.23 -15.95 4.11
N LEU A 92 -19.99 -15.48 5.32
CA LEU A 92 -21.01 -14.90 6.18
C LEU A 92 -21.40 -13.47 5.79
N ALA A 93 -20.45 -12.66 5.31
CA ALA A 93 -20.71 -11.27 4.94
C ALA A 93 -21.66 -11.15 3.72
N ASP A 94 -22.48 -10.12 3.68
CA ASP A 94 -23.37 -9.85 2.55
C ASP A 94 -22.60 -9.47 1.29
N LEU A 95 -21.52 -8.67 1.43
CA LEU A 95 -20.57 -8.33 0.38
C LEU A 95 -19.12 -8.49 0.84
N VAL A 96 -18.22 -8.66 -0.13
CA VAL A 96 -16.76 -8.64 0.10
C VAL A 96 -16.15 -7.52 -0.73
N SER A 97 -15.33 -6.68 -0.11
CA SER A 97 -14.49 -5.69 -0.80
C SER A 97 -13.01 -6.04 -0.66
N VAL A 98 -12.23 -5.69 -1.67
CA VAL A 98 -10.80 -6.02 -1.74
C VAL A 98 -10.00 -4.83 -2.28
N ASN A 99 -8.69 -4.81 -2.00
CA ASN A 99 -7.81 -3.71 -2.37
C ASN A 99 -7.19 -3.80 -3.77
N SER A 100 -7.30 -4.94 -4.45
CA SER A 100 -6.72 -5.14 -5.80
C SER A 100 -7.47 -6.22 -6.57
N VAL A 101 -7.32 -6.20 -7.90
CA VAL A 101 -7.91 -7.21 -8.80
C VAL A 101 -7.44 -8.61 -8.43
N ASN A 102 -6.14 -8.80 -8.22
CA ASN A 102 -5.59 -10.12 -7.87
C ASN A 102 -6.04 -10.60 -6.47
N MET A 103 -6.30 -9.67 -5.54
CA MET A 103 -6.95 -10.03 -4.28
C MET A 103 -8.38 -10.53 -4.52
N GLY A 104 -9.11 -9.92 -5.45
CA GLY A 104 -10.43 -10.37 -5.86
C GLY A 104 -10.42 -11.75 -6.50
N ILE A 105 -9.48 -12.02 -7.39
CA ILE A 105 -9.27 -13.35 -7.99
C ILE A 105 -8.97 -14.38 -6.90
N SER A 106 -8.06 -14.08 -5.99
CA SER A 106 -7.75 -14.96 -4.84
C SER A 106 -8.98 -15.21 -3.97
N THR A 107 -9.75 -14.17 -3.67
CA THR A 107 -10.99 -14.31 -2.88
C THR A 107 -11.96 -15.27 -3.57
N LYS A 108 -12.19 -15.10 -4.87
CA LYS A 108 -13.06 -15.98 -5.64
C LYS A 108 -12.58 -17.42 -5.66
N ASN A 109 -11.26 -17.63 -5.85
CA ASN A 109 -10.68 -18.97 -5.90
C ASN A 109 -10.81 -19.73 -4.58
N PHE A 110 -10.62 -19.04 -3.44
CA PHE A 110 -10.70 -19.68 -2.12
C PHE A 110 -12.13 -19.78 -1.57
N THR A 111 -13.02 -18.85 -1.91
CA THR A 111 -14.34 -18.74 -1.27
C THR A 111 -15.51 -18.95 -2.23
N GLY A 112 -15.28 -18.93 -3.54
CA GLY A 112 -16.33 -18.91 -4.54
C GLY A 112 -17.08 -17.57 -4.68
N LYS A 113 -16.90 -16.63 -3.73
CA LYS A 113 -17.57 -15.31 -3.75
C LYS A 113 -16.87 -14.31 -4.65
N ASN A 114 -17.65 -13.54 -5.38
CA ASN A 114 -17.17 -12.34 -6.06
C ASN A 114 -16.90 -11.24 -5.03
N SER A 115 -16.00 -10.35 -5.36
CA SER A 115 -15.68 -9.18 -4.54
C SER A 115 -15.62 -7.91 -5.39
N ILE A 116 -15.78 -6.76 -4.75
CA ILE A 116 -15.69 -5.45 -5.37
C ILE A 116 -14.30 -4.89 -5.08
N VAL A 117 -13.61 -4.41 -6.14
CA VAL A 117 -12.27 -3.85 -5.99
C VAL A 117 -12.35 -2.40 -5.57
N MET A 118 -11.91 -2.13 -4.34
CA MET A 118 -11.79 -0.79 -3.77
C MET A 118 -10.34 -0.54 -3.40
N PRO A 119 -9.56 0.21 -4.22
CA PRO A 119 -8.16 0.50 -3.93
C PRO A 119 -7.99 1.35 -2.67
N ASP A 120 -6.75 1.40 -2.17
CA ASP A 120 -6.41 2.26 -1.04
C ASP A 120 -6.27 3.72 -1.49
N PRO A 121 -6.80 4.71 -0.74
CA PRO A 121 -6.52 6.12 -1.01
C PRO A 121 -5.06 6.45 -0.70
N TYR A 122 -4.53 7.53 -1.30
CA TYR A 122 -3.29 8.10 -0.80
C TYR A 122 -3.54 8.80 0.53
N GLU A 123 -2.49 8.88 1.34
CA GLU A 123 -2.52 9.53 2.63
C GLU A 123 -1.45 10.62 2.78
N ARG A 124 -0.53 10.73 1.81
CA ARG A 124 0.51 11.75 1.80
C ARG A 124 0.03 13.07 1.24
N PRO A 125 0.56 14.20 1.72
CA PRO A 125 0.28 15.49 1.11
C PRO A 125 0.84 15.53 -0.31
N LYS A 126 0.15 16.26 -1.17
CA LYS A 126 0.64 16.59 -2.51
C LYS A 126 1.83 17.55 -2.37
N LEU A 127 3.00 17.11 -2.85
CA LEU A 127 4.19 17.96 -2.94
C LEU A 127 4.42 18.38 -4.40
N SER A 128 5.24 19.40 -4.63
CA SER A 128 5.62 19.78 -5.99
C SER A 128 6.37 18.65 -6.68
N PRO A 129 6.03 18.31 -7.95
CA PRO A 129 6.81 17.39 -8.74
C PRO A 129 8.27 17.85 -8.82
N ARG A 130 9.19 16.91 -8.63
CA ARG A 130 10.61 17.21 -8.65
C ARG A 130 11.39 16.04 -9.21
N PHE A 131 12.32 16.35 -10.11
CA PHE A 131 13.43 15.49 -10.48
C PHE A 131 14.59 16.42 -10.87
N ALA A 132 15.53 16.59 -9.95
CA ALA A 132 16.70 17.46 -10.16
C ALA A 132 17.89 16.83 -9.42
N PRO A 133 18.37 15.66 -9.88
CA PRO A 133 19.49 14.97 -9.24
C PRO A 133 20.75 15.83 -9.34
N GLY A 134 21.46 15.93 -8.21
CA GLY A 134 22.81 16.50 -8.18
C GLY A 134 23.86 15.50 -8.68
N VAL A 135 25.11 15.67 -8.22
CA VAL A 135 26.18 14.69 -8.45
C VAL A 135 25.75 13.32 -7.90
N ASP A 136 25.27 13.28 -6.66
CA ASP A 136 24.67 12.10 -6.06
C ASP A 136 23.15 12.11 -6.28
N ILE A 137 22.60 10.95 -6.68
CA ILE A 137 21.15 10.76 -6.79
C ILE A 137 20.61 10.25 -5.45
N ASN A 138 19.53 10.87 -4.97
CA ASN A 138 18.91 10.52 -3.72
C ASN A 138 17.86 9.43 -3.92
N LEU A 139 18.17 8.23 -3.44
CA LEU A 139 17.32 7.05 -3.54
C LEU A 139 16.65 6.78 -2.19
N LEU A 140 15.36 6.45 -2.22
CA LEU A 140 14.59 6.09 -1.03
C LEU A 140 13.91 4.74 -1.21
N TRP A 141 13.97 3.92 -0.17
CA TRP A 141 13.10 2.78 0.01
C TRP A 141 12.36 2.89 1.35
N PHE A 142 11.06 2.61 1.35
CA PHE A 142 10.28 2.50 2.59
C PHE A 142 9.34 1.29 2.54
N GLY A 143 9.16 0.64 3.69
CA GLY A 143 8.30 -0.53 3.76
C GLY A 143 8.39 -1.30 5.08
N SER A 144 7.55 -2.34 5.19
CA SER A 144 7.54 -3.19 6.37
C SER A 144 8.74 -4.15 6.39
N GLN A 145 9.15 -4.57 7.60
CA GLN A 145 10.20 -5.59 7.77
C GLN A 145 9.93 -6.90 7.03
N SER A 146 8.66 -7.26 6.83
CA SER A 146 8.32 -8.49 6.08
C SER A 146 8.80 -8.44 4.63
N SER A 147 8.94 -7.24 4.06
CA SER A 147 9.47 -7.03 2.71
C SER A 147 10.97 -7.36 2.61
N PHE A 148 11.71 -7.37 3.72
CA PHE A 148 13.13 -7.74 3.75
C PHE A 148 13.40 -9.25 3.75
N LYS A 149 12.39 -10.07 3.88
CA LYS A 149 12.56 -11.52 3.75
C LYS A 149 13.02 -11.93 2.35
N PHE A 150 12.85 -11.03 1.40
CA PHE A 150 13.05 -11.24 -0.01
C PHE A 150 14.21 -10.40 -0.50
N LEU A 151 15.13 -11.04 -1.21
CA LEU A 151 16.44 -10.54 -1.63
C LEU A 151 16.49 -9.40 -2.68
N PRO A 152 15.42 -9.03 -3.44
CA PRO A 152 15.58 -8.10 -4.56
C PRO A 152 16.25 -6.78 -4.20
N ILE A 153 16.02 -6.28 -2.97
CA ILE A 153 16.63 -5.01 -2.56
C ILE A 153 18.14 -5.11 -2.37
N LEU A 154 18.65 -6.27 -1.95
CA LEU A 154 20.07 -6.51 -1.79
C LEU A 154 20.77 -6.66 -3.14
N GLU A 155 20.10 -7.25 -4.12
CA GLU A 155 20.60 -7.35 -5.49
C GLU A 155 20.70 -5.97 -6.13
N VAL A 156 19.67 -5.13 -5.98
CA VAL A 156 19.74 -3.73 -6.42
C VAL A 156 20.95 -3.03 -5.77
N TRP A 157 21.13 -3.17 -4.48
CA TRP A 157 22.22 -2.54 -3.75
C TRP A 157 23.61 -2.98 -4.18
N SER A 158 23.80 -4.29 -4.39
CA SER A 158 25.09 -4.81 -4.85
C SER A 158 25.51 -4.25 -6.21
N ARG A 159 24.52 -3.84 -7.02
CA ARG A 159 24.76 -3.26 -8.35
C ARG A 159 24.94 -1.73 -8.29
N LEU A 160 24.31 -1.02 -7.34
CA LEU A 160 24.40 0.44 -7.26
C LEU A 160 25.85 0.94 -7.13
N GLU A 161 26.64 0.33 -6.25
CA GLU A 161 28.04 0.73 -6.06
C GLU A 161 28.87 0.55 -7.33
N LYS A 162 28.66 -0.56 -8.02
CA LYS A 162 29.42 -0.92 -9.22
C LYS A 162 29.01 -0.14 -10.47
N GLU A 163 27.69 0.07 -10.66
CA GLU A 163 27.12 0.50 -11.93
C GLU A 163 26.64 1.96 -11.91
N ILE A 164 26.35 2.52 -10.73
CA ILE A 164 25.90 3.92 -10.58
C ILE A 164 26.98 4.80 -9.96
N GLY A 165 27.64 4.33 -8.91
CA GLY A 165 28.77 5.02 -8.25
C GLY A 165 28.32 6.18 -7.35
N ASN A 166 27.69 7.20 -7.90
CA ASN A 166 27.26 8.41 -7.18
C ASN A 166 25.78 8.33 -6.77
N TYR A 167 25.53 7.95 -5.51
CA TYR A 167 24.19 7.86 -4.93
C TYR A 167 24.21 8.00 -3.42
N CYS A 168 23.10 8.48 -2.87
CA CYS A 168 22.75 8.37 -1.46
C CYS A 168 21.52 7.46 -1.34
N TYR A 169 21.57 6.43 -0.51
CA TYR A 169 20.45 5.51 -0.37
C TYR A 169 19.92 5.49 1.05
N THR A 170 18.70 5.95 1.22
CA THR A 170 18.00 5.93 2.50
C THR A 170 16.96 4.82 2.54
N MET A 171 16.95 4.06 3.62
CA MET A 171 15.91 3.07 3.93
C MET A 171 15.21 3.38 5.22
N ILE A 172 13.89 3.38 5.18
CA ILE A 172 13.10 3.51 6.40
C ILE A 172 12.19 2.31 6.62
N SER A 173 12.26 1.75 7.83
CA SER A 173 11.45 0.61 8.25
C SER A 173 11.33 0.57 9.77
N ALA A 174 10.46 -0.28 10.29
CA ALA A 174 10.48 -0.59 11.73
C ALA A 174 11.69 -1.48 12.08
N LYS A 175 12.32 -1.26 13.23
CA LYS A 175 13.43 -2.10 13.79
C LYS A 175 14.64 -2.23 12.86
N THR A 176 15.16 -1.14 12.38
CA THR A 176 16.25 -1.05 11.41
C THR A 176 17.52 -1.79 11.82
N ASP A 177 17.92 -1.73 13.09
CA ASP A 177 19.13 -2.41 13.58
C ASP A 177 19.10 -3.92 13.33
N ARG A 178 17.95 -4.53 13.56
CA ARG A 178 17.78 -5.97 13.31
C ARG A 178 17.86 -6.30 11.81
N VAL A 179 17.41 -5.39 10.97
CA VAL A 179 17.45 -5.54 9.51
C VAL A 179 18.89 -5.41 9.02
N LEU A 180 19.60 -4.37 9.46
CA LEU A 180 21.00 -4.13 9.12
C LEU A 180 21.89 -5.31 9.53
N GLY A 181 21.70 -5.84 10.74
CA GLY A 181 22.43 -7.03 11.22
C GLY A 181 22.22 -8.25 10.31
N LYS A 182 21.00 -8.46 9.82
CA LYS A 182 20.72 -9.55 8.86
C LYS A 182 21.40 -9.35 7.52
N PHE A 183 21.49 -8.12 7.03
CA PHE A 183 22.14 -7.81 5.76
C PHE A 183 23.65 -8.02 5.84
N LYS A 184 24.28 -7.49 6.90
CA LYS A 184 25.71 -7.73 7.17
C LYS A 184 26.04 -9.21 7.26
N LEU A 185 25.19 -10.00 7.95
CA LEU A 185 25.36 -11.46 8.04
C LEU A 185 25.24 -12.16 6.67
N ARG A 186 24.34 -11.72 5.80
CA ARG A 186 24.18 -12.30 4.44
C ARG A 186 25.40 -11.99 3.57
N GLN A 187 25.91 -10.78 3.64
CA GLN A 187 27.15 -10.43 2.94
C GLN A 187 28.34 -11.23 3.46
N ALA A 188 28.49 -11.36 4.78
CA ALA A 188 29.54 -12.19 5.38
C ALA A 188 29.48 -13.67 5.01
N LYS A 189 28.26 -14.19 4.74
CA LYS A 189 28.04 -15.57 4.24
C LYS A 189 28.17 -15.71 2.72
N GLY A 190 28.55 -14.65 2.01
CA GLY A 190 28.70 -14.68 0.55
C GLY A 190 27.36 -14.77 -0.23
N ALA A 191 26.22 -14.68 0.44
CA ALA A 191 24.90 -14.71 -0.21
C ALA A 191 24.61 -13.45 -1.04
N VAL A 192 25.31 -12.36 -0.76
CA VAL A 192 25.31 -11.10 -1.52
C VAL A 192 26.71 -10.49 -1.42
N SER A 193 27.19 -9.83 -2.45
CA SER A 193 28.48 -9.17 -2.47
C SER A 193 28.37 -7.72 -2.94
N GLY A 194 29.36 -6.89 -2.61
CA GLY A 194 29.50 -5.54 -3.17
C GLY A 194 28.56 -4.48 -2.55
N ILE A 195 27.96 -4.75 -1.38
CA ILE A 195 27.15 -3.73 -0.68
C ILE A 195 28.07 -2.82 0.12
N ASN A 196 28.04 -1.53 -0.17
CA ASN A 196 28.69 -0.50 0.64
C ASN A 196 27.70 0.01 1.71
N PHE A 197 27.89 -0.47 2.95
CA PHE A 197 27.02 -0.07 4.05
C PHE A 197 27.25 1.37 4.55
N ASP A 198 28.38 1.99 4.20
CA ASP A 198 28.66 3.39 4.57
C ASP A 198 27.83 4.39 3.76
N ARG A 199 27.33 3.95 2.57
CA ARG A 199 26.40 4.74 1.74
C ARG A 199 24.93 4.47 2.04
N LEU A 200 24.65 3.62 3.02
CA LEU A 200 23.31 3.26 3.40
C LEU A 200 22.91 3.97 4.69
N ASP A 201 21.95 4.89 4.57
CA ASP A 201 21.30 5.50 5.72
C ASP A 201 20.03 4.69 6.09
N MET A 202 20.08 3.98 7.22
CA MET A 202 18.94 3.20 7.71
C MET A 202 18.32 3.87 8.92
N ARG A 203 17.03 4.28 8.80
CA ARG A 203 16.30 4.95 9.87
C ARG A 203 15.04 4.20 10.26
N GLU A 204 14.63 4.36 11.52
CA GLU A 204 13.35 3.84 11.96
C GLU A 204 12.22 4.66 11.36
N TRP A 205 11.18 3.97 10.86
CA TRP A 205 10.06 4.61 10.20
C TRP A 205 9.21 5.43 11.17
N SER A 206 8.95 6.67 10.83
CA SER A 206 7.81 7.45 11.33
C SER A 206 7.07 8.10 10.17
N TRP A 207 5.87 8.56 10.43
CA TRP A 207 5.06 9.28 9.45
C TRP A 207 5.78 10.56 8.97
N GLU A 208 6.28 11.34 9.90
CA GLU A 208 6.96 12.60 9.68
C GLU A 208 8.27 12.40 8.91
N LEU A 209 9.07 11.42 9.31
CA LEU A 209 10.34 11.10 8.66
C LEU A 209 10.15 10.69 7.20
N GLN A 210 9.14 9.86 6.90
CA GLN A 210 8.86 9.49 5.52
C GLN A 210 8.48 10.71 4.68
N GLY A 211 7.68 11.65 5.22
CA GLY A 211 7.35 12.90 4.55
C GLY A 211 8.59 13.73 4.22
N GLN A 212 9.43 14.00 5.24
CA GLN A 212 10.68 14.74 5.08
C GLN A 212 11.64 14.11 4.06
N LEU A 213 11.76 12.79 4.08
CA LEU A 213 12.62 12.09 3.12
C LEU A 213 12.06 12.14 1.70
N LEU A 214 10.74 12.04 1.53
CA LEU A 214 10.13 12.19 0.20
C LEU A 214 10.39 13.59 -0.40
N GLU A 215 10.47 14.65 0.41
CA GLU A 215 10.81 16.00 -0.08
C GLU A 215 12.22 16.07 -0.70
N GLN A 216 13.15 15.26 -0.20
CA GLN A 216 14.56 15.27 -0.61
C GLN A 216 14.91 14.18 -1.64
N THR A 217 14.01 13.24 -1.87
CA THR A 217 14.22 12.06 -2.73
C THR A 217 14.09 12.44 -4.21
N ASP A 218 14.96 11.89 -5.04
CA ASP A 218 14.85 11.95 -6.49
C ASP A 218 14.10 10.72 -7.02
N ILE A 219 14.44 9.52 -6.54
CA ILE A 219 13.82 8.26 -6.97
C ILE A 219 13.42 7.41 -5.77
N VAL A 220 12.19 6.90 -5.79
CA VAL A 220 11.74 5.85 -4.88
C VAL A 220 11.92 4.49 -5.55
N LEU A 221 12.69 3.61 -4.90
CA LEU A 221 12.93 2.24 -5.39
C LEU A 221 11.98 1.27 -4.69
N MET A 222 11.26 0.46 -5.47
CA MET A 222 10.28 -0.51 -4.95
C MET A 222 10.55 -1.94 -5.46
N PRO A 223 11.71 -2.53 -5.14
CA PRO A 223 11.97 -3.92 -5.50
C PRO A 223 11.04 -4.87 -4.75
N VAL A 224 10.42 -5.78 -5.49
CA VAL A 224 9.45 -6.76 -4.98
C VAL A 224 9.70 -8.11 -5.64
N LEU A 225 9.50 -9.20 -4.89
CA LEU A 225 9.47 -10.55 -5.45
C LEU A 225 8.11 -10.81 -6.12
N THR A 226 8.15 -11.06 -7.42
CA THR A 226 6.94 -11.37 -8.21
C THR A 226 6.42 -12.79 -8.00
N GLU A 227 7.30 -13.73 -7.66
CA GLU A 227 6.96 -15.15 -7.49
C GLU A 227 6.16 -15.47 -6.22
N ASN A 228 5.91 -14.48 -5.37
CA ASN A 228 5.18 -14.69 -4.13
C ASN A 228 3.70 -14.30 -4.32
N PRO A 229 2.74 -15.24 -4.26
CA PRO A 229 1.31 -14.97 -4.42
C PRO A 229 0.76 -13.87 -3.49
N ARG A 230 1.35 -13.72 -2.29
CA ARG A 230 0.99 -12.65 -1.36
C ARG A 230 1.44 -11.27 -1.82
N THR A 231 2.48 -11.21 -2.62
CA THR A 231 3.01 -9.95 -3.14
C THR A 231 2.13 -9.46 -4.28
N ASP A 232 1.68 -10.35 -5.13
CA ASP A 232 0.86 -10.05 -6.29
C ASP A 232 -0.56 -9.56 -5.94
N THR A 233 -1.04 -9.87 -4.73
CA THR A 233 -2.34 -9.38 -4.22
C THR A 233 -2.27 -8.03 -3.50
N LYS A 234 -1.08 -7.41 -3.36
CA LYS A 234 -0.93 -6.13 -2.67
C LYS A 234 -1.49 -4.97 -3.47
N SER A 235 -1.96 -3.96 -2.74
CA SER A 235 -2.31 -2.66 -3.32
C SER A 235 -1.07 -1.86 -3.72
N ALA A 236 -1.29 -0.84 -4.54
CA ALA A 236 -0.27 0.09 -5.01
C ALA A 236 0.00 1.25 -4.03
N ASN A 237 -0.42 1.19 -2.76
CA ASN A 237 -0.41 2.33 -1.84
C ASN A 237 0.95 3.05 -1.73
N ARG A 238 2.07 2.33 -1.66
CA ARG A 238 3.39 2.95 -1.61
C ARG A 238 3.76 3.71 -2.89
N LEU A 239 3.37 3.14 -4.05
CA LEU A 239 3.56 3.77 -5.34
C LEU A 239 2.69 5.03 -5.45
N ILE A 240 1.43 4.93 -5.07
CA ILE A 240 0.46 6.03 -5.03
C ILE A 240 0.96 7.17 -4.13
N ASP A 241 1.43 6.85 -2.91
CA ASP A 241 2.01 7.82 -1.98
C ASP A 241 3.27 8.51 -2.55
N SER A 242 4.09 7.78 -3.30
CA SER A 242 5.29 8.35 -3.94
C SER A 242 4.93 9.29 -5.09
N LEU A 243 3.97 8.89 -5.93
CA LEU A 243 3.51 9.71 -7.05
C LEU A 243 2.79 10.98 -6.57
N ILE A 244 1.90 10.90 -5.56
CA ILE A 244 1.24 12.10 -5.02
C ILE A 244 2.25 13.04 -4.36
N SER A 245 3.34 12.50 -3.81
CA SER A 245 4.47 13.29 -3.32
C SER A 245 5.37 13.83 -4.45
N GLY A 246 5.00 13.64 -5.71
CA GLY A 246 5.73 14.16 -6.86
C GLY A 246 7.13 13.56 -7.03
N ARG A 247 7.29 12.25 -6.80
CA ARG A 247 8.58 11.54 -6.90
C ARG A 247 8.55 10.46 -7.95
N PHE A 248 9.66 10.34 -8.68
CA PHE A 248 9.81 9.28 -9.67
C PHE A 248 9.92 7.91 -8.98
N VAL A 249 9.27 6.91 -9.55
CA VAL A 249 9.25 5.55 -8.99
C VAL A 249 9.86 4.58 -9.99
N ILE A 250 10.80 3.78 -9.50
CA ILE A 250 11.31 2.60 -10.21
C ILE A 250 10.86 1.37 -9.45
N THR A 251 10.16 0.46 -10.12
CA THR A 251 9.54 -0.69 -9.48
C THR A 251 9.64 -1.97 -10.30
N THR A 252 9.53 -3.10 -9.63
CA THR A 252 9.21 -4.37 -10.27
C THR A 252 7.76 -4.32 -10.78
N PRO A 253 7.45 -4.80 -11.99
CA PRO A 253 6.07 -4.85 -12.47
C PRO A 253 5.25 -5.84 -11.62
N LEU A 254 4.25 -5.31 -10.91
CA LEU A 254 3.19 -6.06 -10.26
C LEU A 254 1.87 -5.77 -10.96
N HIS A 255 0.92 -6.69 -10.90
CA HIS A 255 -0.38 -6.48 -11.51
C HIS A 255 -1.04 -5.16 -11.07
N SER A 256 -0.97 -4.85 -9.75
CA SER A 256 -1.49 -3.60 -9.19
C SER A 256 -0.68 -2.34 -9.56
N TYR A 257 0.46 -2.49 -10.22
CA TYR A 257 1.32 -1.38 -10.66
C TYR A 257 1.22 -1.12 -12.17
N LEU A 258 0.62 -2.04 -12.95
CA LEU A 258 0.58 -1.94 -14.41
C LEU A 258 -0.14 -0.69 -14.91
N GLU A 259 -1.19 -0.24 -14.24
CA GLU A 259 -1.91 0.99 -14.58
C GLU A 259 -1.05 2.26 -14.44
N PHE A 260 0.01 2.20 -13.63
CA PHE A 260 0.96 3.28 -13.43
C PHE A 260 2.18 3.21 -14.36
N ALA A 261 2.23 2.24 -15.28
CA ALA A 261 3.35 2.09 -16.22
C ALA A 261 3.67 3.35 -17.02
N PRO A 262 2.71 4.19 -17.45
CA PRO A 262 3.01 5.45 -18.13
C PRO A 262 3.75 6.48 -17.27
N TYR A 263 3.73 6.34 -15.94
CA TYR A 263 4.20 7.31 -14.96
C TYR A 263 5.39 6.83 -14.13
N THR A 264 5.85 5.60 -14.36
CA THR A 264 6.88 4.93 -13.58
C THR A 264 7.82 4.14 -14.50
N TRP A 265 9.02 3.83 -14.04
CA TRP A 265 9.85 2.83 -14.68
C TRP A 265 9.55 1.45 -14.09
N GLN A 266 9.16 0.51 -14.93
CA GLN A 266 8.88 -0.86 -14.52
C GLN A 266 9.85 -1.82 -15.20
N GLY A 267 10.91 -2.23 -14.48
CA GLY A 267 11.94 -3.09 -15.04
C GLY A 267 13.23 -3.09 -14.24
N ASP A 268 14.36 -3.19 -14.92
CA ASP A 268 15.67 -3.17 -14.26
C ASP A 268 15.93 -1.82 -13.58
N TYR A 269 16.39 -1.90 -12.33
CA TYR A 269 16.56 -0.73 -11.47
C TYR A 269 17.73 0.15 -11.88
N ILE A 270 18.83 -0.47 -12.31
CA ILE A 270 20.03 0.25 -12.71
C ILE A 270 19.79 0.96 -14.04
N GLU A 271 19.20 0.26 -15.00
CA GLU A 271 18.80 0.86 -16.27
C GLU A 271 17.82 2.02 -16.05
N GLY A 272 16.85 1.86 -15.16
CA GLY A 272 15.90 2.92 -14.81
C GLY A 272 16.56 4.14 -14.20
N ILE A 273 17.54 3.99 -13.30
CA ILE A 273 18.30 5.09 -12.71
C ILE A 273 19.16 5.78 -13.78
N GLN A 274 19.84 5.03 -14.61
CA GLN A 274 20.68 5.58 -15.70
C GLN A 274 19.81 6.35 -16.72
N TRP A 275 18.70 5.75 -17.12
CA TRP A 275 17.76 6.40 -18.01
C TRP A 275 17.20 7.70 -17.40
N ALA A 276 16.80 7.68 -16.14
CA ALA A 276 16.26 8.86 -15.47
C ALA A 276 17.30 10.00 -15.42
N ARG A 277 18.56 9.71 -15.13
CA ARG A 277 19.64 10.72 -15.16
C ARG A 277 19.83 11.36 -16.53
N ASN A 278 19.66 10.58 -17.59
CA ASN A 278 19.85 11.05 -18.96
C ASN A 278 18.61 11.73 -19.54
N ASN A 279 17.44 11.62 -18.88
CA ASN A 279 16.16 12.12 -19.38
C ASN A 279 15.37 12.92 -18.31
N PRO A 280 15.96 13.91 -17.63
CA PRO A 280 15.35 14.56 -16.48
C PRO A 280 14.03 15.27 -16.81
N GLU A 281 13.90 15.85 -17.99
CA GLU A 281 12.66 16.53 -18.43
C GLU A 281 11.52 15.53 -18.63
N GLN A 282 11.81 14.36 -19.24
CA GLN A 282 10.82 13.30 -19.42
C GLN A 282 10.39 12.70 -18.08
N VAL A 283 11.33 12.53 -17.14
CA VAL A 283 11.02 12.08 -15.77
C VAL A 283 10.09 13.07 -15.08
N LEU A 284 10.38 14.36 -15.17
CA LEU A 284 9.54 15.40 -14.57
C LEU A 284 8.14 15.43 -15.16
N ASP A 285 8.01 15.23 -16.47
CA ASP A 285 6.70 15.11 -17.15
C ASP A 285 5.94 13.87 -16.67
N MET A 286 6.58 12.69 -16.64
CA MET A 286 5.98 11.46 -16.13
C MET A 286 5.50 11.61 -14.68
N VAL A 287 6.31 12.23 -13.82
CA VAL A 287 5.97 12.48 -12.42
C VAL A 287 4.76 13.41 -12.30
N THR A 288 4.72 14.48 -13.12
CA THR A 288 3.64 15.45 -13.12
C THR A 288 2.32 14.82 -13.56
N GLN A 289 2.35 14.02 -14.63
CA GLN A 289 1.18 13.30 -15.12
C GLN A 289 0.73 12.23 -14.13
N GLY A 290 1.68 11.47 -13.53
CA GLY A 290 1.39 10.45 -12.53
C GLY A 290 0.79 11.04 -11.26
N GLN A 291 1.27 12.19 -10.80
CA GLN A 291 0.69 12.90 -9.67
C GLN A 291 -0.77 13.31 -9.94
N LYS A 292 -1.03 13.87 -11.14
CA LYS A 292 -2.38 14.23 -11.54
C LYS A 292 -3.29 13.00 -11.63
N TYR A 293 -2.81 11.91 -12.22
CA TYR A 293 -3.56 10.66 -12.30
C TYR A 293 -3.95 10.13 -10.91
N VAL A 294 -3.00 10.14 -9.96
CA VAL A 294 -3.26 9.71 -8.58
C VAL A 294 -4.24 10.66 -7.88
N GLU A 295 -4.11 11.97 -8.04
CA GLU A 295 -5.02 12.94 -7.47
C GLU A 295 -6.47 12.74 -7.95
N ASP A 296 -6.63 12.52 -9.24
CA ASP A 296 -7.94 12.38 -9.89
C ASP A 296 -8.63 11.04 -9.54
N ASN A 297 -7.86 9.96 -9.26
CA ASN A 297 -8.42 8.61 -9.14
C ASN A 297 -8.28 7.99 -7.74
N TYR A 298 -7.36 8.47 -6.90
CA TYR A 298 -6.99 7.82 -5.64
C TYR A 298 -7.14 8.73 -4.42
N SER A 299 -7.75 9.91 -4.57
CA SER A 299 -8.07 10.74 -3.40
C SER A 299 -9.12 10.04 -2.53
N ALA A 300 -9.05 10.25 -1.21
CA ALA A 300 -10.03 9.70 -0.28
C ALA A 300 -11.46 10.12 -0.64
N ARG A 301 -11.63 11.34 -1.16
CA ARG A 301 -12.93 11.86 -1.63
C ARG A 301 -13.46 11.07 -2.84
N VAL A 302 -12.61 10.78 -3.82
CA VAL A 302 -13.02 10.04 -5.03
C VAL A 302 -13.34 8.60 -4.68
N LEU A 303 -12.48 7.95 -3.89
CA LEU A 303 -12.67 6.55 -3.53
C LEU A 303 -13.84 6.34 -2.56
N SER A 304 -14.10 7.25 -1.63
CA SER A 304 -15.27 7.15 -0.77
C SER A 304 -16.59 7.36 -1.53
N LYS A 305 -16.61 8.22 -2.56
CA LYS A 305 -17.77 8.34 -3.45
C LYS A 305 -18.00 7.03 -4.22
N ARG A 306 -16.96 6.45 -4.83
CA ARG A 306 -17.03 5.13 -5.48
C ARG A 306 -17.48 4.05 -4.51
N PHE A 307 -17.02 4.09 -3.26
CA PHE A 307 -17.43 3.14 -2.22
C PHE A 307 -18.95 3.18 -1.97
N ILE A 308 -19.55 4.37 -1.93
CA ILE A 308 -21.00 4.49 -1.83
C ILE A 308 -21.68 3.90 -3.08
N GLU A 309 -21.29 4.33 -4.27
CA GLU A 309 -21.94 3.97 -5.54
C GLU A 309 -21.77 2.48 -5.88
N GLU A 310 -20.58 1.92 -5.71
CA GLU A 310 -20.26 0.57 -6.15
C GLU A 310 -20.47 -0.50 -5.07
N VAL A 311 -20.40 -0.16 -3.79
CA VAL A 311 -20.49 -1.11 -2.69
C VAL A 311 -21.77 -0.94 -1.88
N ILE A 312 -22.00 0.26 -1.34
CA ILE A 312 -23.12 0.51 -0.45
C ILE A 312 -24.45 0.40 -1.18
N ASP A 313 -24.58 0.94 -2.37
CA ASP A 313 -25.83 0.92 -3.12
C ASP A 313 -26.21 -0.49 -3.63
N GLN A 314 -25.24 -1.43 -3.73
CA GLN A 314 -25.57 -2.83 -4.00
C GLN A 314 -26.25 -3.53 -2.84
N LEU A 315 -25.99 -3.13 -1.59
CA LEU A 315 -26.67 -3.69 -0.40
C LEU A 315 -28.10 -3.19 -0.24
N ARG A 316 -28.49 -2.15 -0.98
CA ARG A 316 -29.82 -1.57 -0.93
C ARG A 316 -30.81 -2.14 -1.95
N LYS A 317 -30.27 -2.82 -2.96
CA LYS A 317 -31.05 -3.52 -3.99
C LYS A 317 -31.44 -4.92 -3.52
#